data_3b60553f11a9c737762d9f2785c7e4a4
#
_entry.id   3b60553f11a9c737762d9f2785c7e4a4
#
_cell.length_a   1.000
_cell.length_b   1.000
_cell.length_c   1.000
_cell.angle_alpha   90.00
_cell.angle_beta   90.00
_cell.angle_gamma   90.00
#
_symmetry.space_group_name_H-M   'P 1'
#
loop_
_entity.id
_entity.type
_entity.pdbx_description
1 polymer ?
#
loop_
_entity_poly.entity_id
_entity_poly.type
_entity_poly.pdbx_seq_one_letter_code
_entity_poly.pdbx_strand_id
1 'polypeptide(L)'
;MNTIKKLGVALTGVLLLSTMAVGAAPASSDTWIGTKGKIALLTTDGAGRTSVKMDTDKGRVTLHGKVDSQAIKDKAEATVRKIDGVTSVKNLIQVVPESMEKRVDASDKDIKERVEQTLKANKAFDDVHVDSVDNGVVLLSGETATWLLQLEAIEAADRVAGARRVASLIKTEEK
;
A
#
# COMPACT_ATOMS: atom_id res chain seq x y z
N MET A 1 -4.53 1.50 -90.13
CA MET A 1 -3.17 1.70 -89.59
C MET A 1 -3.36 2.68 -88.40
N ASN A 2 -3.29 2.21 -87.21
CA ASN A 2 -2.76 2.85 -86.02
C ASN A 2 -3.24 2.12 -84.81
N THR A 3 -2.37 1.36 -84.26
CA THR A 3 -2.51 0.53 -83.07
C THR A 3 -2.35 1.41 -81.85
N ILE A 4 -3.36 1.62 -81.03
CA ILE A 4 -3.26 2.30 -79.74
C ILE A 4 -3.14 1.24 -78.67
N LYS A 5 -1.94 1.10 -78.10
CA LYS A 5 -1.66 0.27 -76.92
C LYS A 5 -2.29 0.88 -75.69
N LYS A 6 -3.24 0.16 -75.10
CA LYS A 6 -3.76 0.50 -73.77
C LYS A 6 -2.80 0.08 -72.67
N LEU A 7 -2.22 1.08 -72.01
CA LEU A 7 -1.41 0.88 -70.81
C LEU A 7 -2.34 0.73 -69.60
N GLY A 8 -2.45 -0.47 -69.08
CA GLY A 8 -3.18 -0.73 -67.84
C GLY A 8 -2.27 -0.36 -66.66
N VAL A 9 -2.69 0.66 -65.91
CA VAL A 9 -2.08 0.97 -64.60
C VAL A 9 -2.79 0.18 -63.54
N ALA A 10 -2.14 -0.86 -63.03
CA ALA A 10 -2.60 -1.61 -61.83
C ALA A 10 -2.28 -0.79 -60.61
N LEU A 11 -3.29 -0.23 -59.98
CA LEU A 11 -3.22 0.47 -58.71
C LEU A 11 -3.25 -0.55 -57.59
N THR A 12 -2.07 -1.05 -57.16
CA THR A 12 -1.95 -1.90 -55.98
C THR A 12 -2.07 -1.00 -54.73
N GLY A 13 -3.27 -0.95 -54.16
CA GLY A 13 -3.51 -0.32 -52.88
C GLY A 13 -2.87 -1.14 -51.75
N VAL A 14 -1.75 -0.67 -51.22
CA VAL A 14 -1.18 -1.18 -49.98
C VAL A 14 -2.02 -0.62 -48.83
N LEU A 15 -2.89 -1.44 -48.32
CA LEU A 15 -3.62 -1.16 -47.09
C LEU A 15 -2.67 -1.32 -45.89
N LEU A 16 -2.04 -0.21 -45.48
CA LEU A 16 -1.30 -0.14 -44.22
C LEU A 16 -2.29 -0.23 -43.06
N LEU A 17 -2.51 -1.45 -42.54
CA LEU A 17 -3.09 -1.64 -41.22
C LEU A 17 -2.07 -1.12 -40.20
N SER A 18 -2.21 0.15 -39.81
CA SER A 18 -1.58 0.67 -38.61
C SER A 18 -2.26 -0.02 -37.41
N THR A 19 -1.60 -1.06 -36.88
CA THR A 19 -1.91 -1.60 -35.57
C THR A 19 -1.62 -0.47 -34.57
N MET A 20 -2.68 0.22 -34.14
CA MET A 20 -2.61 1.06 -32.95
C MET A 20 -2.27 0.12 -31.80
N ALA A 21 -1.01 0.13 -31.37
CA ALA A 21 -0.63 -0.42 -30.08
C ALA A 21 -1.51 0.31 -29.06
N VAL A 22 -2.47 -0.41 -28.47
CA VAL A 22 -3.15 0.05 -27.27
C VAL A 22 -2.05 0.20 -26.25
N GLY A 23 -1.52 1.42 -26.13
CA GLY A 23 -0.54 1.77 -25.12
C GLY A 23 -1.21 1.45 -23.78
N ALA A 24 -0.63 0.51 -23.04
CA ALA A 24 -0.98 0.31 -21.66
C ALA A 24 -0.94 1.69 -21.00
N ALA A 25 -2.03 2.12 -20.39
CA ALA A 25 -2.06 3.36 -19.63
C ALA A 25 -0.86 3.34 -18.68
N PRO A 26 -0.11 4.45 -18.55
CA PRO A 26 1.04 4.47 -17.65
C PRO A 26 0.57 4.00 -16.27
N ALA A 27 1.23 2.96 -15.76
CA ALA A 27 0.93 2.46 -14.42
C ALA A 27 0.97 3.65 -13.47
N SER A 28 -0.15 3.89 -12.76
CA SER A 28 -0.25 5.02 -11.84
C SER A 28 0.87 4.89 -10.82
N SER A 29 1.71 5.92 -10.68
CA SER A 29 2.82 5.86 -9.73
C SER A 29 2.29 5.74 -8.29
N ASP A 30 3.05 5.10 -7.41
CA ASP A 30 2.68 4.98 -5.99
C ASP A 30 2.41 6.35 -5.36
N THR A 31 3.16 7.39 -5.75
CA THR A 31 2.92 8.78 -5.33
C THR A 31 1.53 9.28 -5.73
N TRP A 32 1.08 8.96 -6.95
CA TRP A 32 -0.25 9.32 -7.45
C TRP A 32 -1.35 8.59 -6.69
N ILE A 33 -1.20 7.28 -6.54
CA ILE A 33 -2.12 6.44 -5.75
C ILE A 33 -2.20 6.97 -4.32
N GLY A 34 -1.04 7.26 -3.70
CA GLY A 34 -0.95 7.80 -2.36
C GLY A 34 -1.68 9.14 -2.18
N THR A 35 -1.51 10.05 -3.13
CA THR A 35 -2.18 11.36 -3.09
C THR A 35 -3.68 11.22 -3.25
N LYS A 36 -4.14 10.47 -4.27
CA LYS A 36 -5.58 10.22 -4.47
C LYS A 36 -6.22 9.52 -3.29
N GLY A 37 -5.53 8.51 -2.73
CA GLY A 37 -6.02 7.75 -1.59
C GLY A 37 -6.19 8.62 -0.34
N LYS A 38 -5.22 9.45 -0.02
CA LYS A 38 -5.32 10.39 1.10
C LYS A 38 -6.51 11.33 0.95
N ILE A 39 -6.69 11.92 -0.23
CA ILE A 39 -7.83 12.80 -0.51
C ILE A 39 -9.16 12.02 -0.38
N ALA A 40 -9.23 10.83 -0.97
CA ALA A 40 -10.43 9.99 -0.93
C ALA A 40 -10.80 9.56 0.51
N LEU A 41 -9.81 9.24 1.34
CA LEU A 41 -10.02 8.90 2.74
C LEU A 41 -10.49 10.11 3.56
N LEU A 42 -9.95 11.31 3.32
CA LEU A 42 -10.40 12.53 3.99
C LEU A 42 -11.87 12.88 3.68
N THR A 43 -12.35 12.55 2.48
CA THR A 43 -13.74 12.79 2.06
C THR A 43 -14.68 11.63 2.41
N THR A 44 -14.16 10.53 2.94
CA THR A 44 -14.98 9.40 3.40
C THR A 44 -15.59 9.72 4.76
N ASP A 45 -16.94 9.71 4.84
CA ASP A 45 -17.64 9.99 6.09
C ASP A 45 -17.12 9.14 7.25
N GLY A 46 -16.72 9.78 8.33
CA GLY A 46 -16.17 9.15 9.51
C GLY A 46 -14.66 8.85 9.45
N ALA A 47 -14.06 8.68 8.28
CA ALA A 47 -12.62 8.42 8.17
C ALA A 47 -11.77 9.69 8.42
N GLY A 48 -12.31 10.88 8.20
CA GLY A 48 -11.63 12.16 8.48
C GLY A 48 -11.52 12.50 9.96
N ARG A 49 -12.29 11.82 10.84
CA ARG A 49 -12.22 11.96 12.31
C ARG A 49 -11.27 10.94 12.95
N THR A 50 -10.75 10.03 12.16
CA THR A 50 -9.95 8.88 12.57
C THR A 50 -8.57 8.95 11.94
N SER A 51 -7.59 8.34 12.58
CA SER A 51 -6.19 8.35 12.16
C SER A 51 -5.88 7.27 11.09
N VAL A 52 -6.71 7.17 10.05
CA VAL A 52 -6.43 6.23 8.95
C VAL A 52 -5.26 6.74 8.11
N LYS A 53 -4.25 5.90 7.97
CA LYS A 53 -3.07 6.12 7.13
C LYS A 53 -3.01 5.09 6.02
N MET A 54 -2.21 5.41 5.01
CA MET A 54 -2.06 4.59 3.83
C MET A 54 -0.63 4.59 3.33
N ASP A 55 -0.09 3.40 3.12
CA ASP A 55 1.19 3.15 2.46
C ASP A 55 0.97 2.45 1.13
N THR A 56 1.79 2.77 0.14
CA THR A 56 1.69 2.21 -1.20
C THR A 56 3.06 1.76 -1.69
N ASP A 57 3.13 0.53 -2.20
CA ASP A 57 4.31 -0.03 -2.83
C ASP A 57 3.92 -0.86 -4.06
N LYS A 58 4.35 -0.45 -5.24
CA LYS A 58 4.05 -1.11 -6.53
C LYS A 58 2.55 -1.37 -6.72
N GLY A 59 1.71 -0.38 -6.40
CA GLY A 59 0.26 -0.47 -6.47
C GLY A 59 -0.40 -1.30 -5.36
N ARG A 60 0.37 -1.90 -4.47
CA ARG A 60 -0.16 -2.58 -3.27
C ARG A 60 -0.35 -1.57 -2.17
N VAL A 61 -1.56 -1.43 -1.69
CA VAL A 61 -1.91 -0.47 -0.65
C VAL A 61 -2.09 -1.18 0.69
N THR A 62 -1.48 -0.62 1.74
CA THR A 62 -1.73 -1.01 3.14
C THR A 62 -2.45 0.13 3.84
N LEU A 63 -3.63 -0.15 4.37
CA LEU A 63 -4.39 0.76 5.22
C LEU A 63 -4.17 0.38 6.68
N HIS A 64 -3.87 1.36 7.53
CA HIS A 64 -3.70 1.15 8.97
C HIS A 64 -4.23 2.35 9.77
N GLY A 65 -4.34 2.19 11.09
CA GLY A 65 -4.95 3.17 11.97
C GLY A 65 -6.19 2.64 12.68
N LYS A 66 -6.99 3.53 13.25
CA LYS A 66 -8.18 3.20 14.04
C LYS A 66 -9.41 3.91 13.51
N VAL A 67 -10.57 3.26 13.59
CA VAL A 67 -11.90 3.79 13.24
C VAL A 67 -12.92 3.33 14.28
N ASP A 68 -14.03 4.06 14.37
CA ASP A 68 -15.07 3.81 15.37
C ASP A 68 -15.96 2.62 15.05
N SER A 69 -16.04 2.23 13.75
CA SER A 69 -16.95 1.19 13.32
C SER A 69 -16.45 0.36 12.15
N GLN A 70 -16.97 -0.86 12.03
CA GLN A 70 -16.69 -1.75 10.90
C GLN A 70 -17.12 -1.13 9.56
N ALA A 71 -18.25 -0.41 9.55
CA ALA A 71 -18.75 0.25 8.35
C ALA A 71 -17.75 1.28 7.78
N ILE A 72 -17.09 2.05 8.65
CA ILE A 72 -16.05 3.01 8.23
C ILE A 72 -14.83 2.27 7.68
N LYS A 73 -14.40 1.19 8.34
CA LYS A 73 -13.30 0.34 7.88
C LYS A 73 -13.56 -0.23 6.48
N ASP A 74 -14.74 -0.78 6.25
CA ASP A 74 -15.13 -1.38 4.97
C ASP A 74 -15.25 -0.30 3.87
N LYS A 75 -15.78 0.87 4.22
CA LYS A 75 -15.91 2.00 3.31
C LYS A 75 -14.54 2.55 2.89
N ALA A 76 -13.60 2.65 3.82
CA ALA A 76 -12.22 3.06 3.53
C ALA A 76 -11.55 2.10 2.52
N GLU A 77 -11.67 0.80 2.74
CA GLU A 77 -11.15 -0.21 1.83
C GLU A 77 -11.80 -0.14 0.45
N ALA A 78 -13.13 -0.07 0.39
CA ALA A 78 -13.88 0.02 -0.86
C ALA A 78 -13.53 1.28 -1.65
N THR A 79 -13.26 2.40 -0.96
CA THR A 79 -12.85 3.66 -1.57
C THR A 79 -11.48 3.54 -2.23
N VAL A 80 -10.52 2.96 -1.53
CA VAL A 80 -9.14 2.81 -2.03
C VAL A 80 -9.06 1.80 -3.17
N ARG A 81 -9.83 0.72 -3.12
CA ARG A 81 -9.88 -0.29 -4.22
C ARG A 81 -10.31 0.28 -5.57
N LYS A 82 -11.01 1.41 -5.59
CA LYS A 82 -11.49 2.07 -6.83
C LYS A 82 -10.45 3.00 -7.46
N ILE A 83 -9.31 3.19 -6.82
CA ILE A 83 -8.26 4.08 -7.34
C ILE A 83 -7.50 3.35 -8.44
N ASP A 84 -7.40 3.99 -9.61
CA ASP A 84 -6.64 3.45 -10.73
C ASP A 84 -5.17 3.21 -10.35
N GLY A 85 -4.68 2.02 -10.66
CA GLY A 85 -3.33 1.58 -10.33
C GLY A 85 -3.22 0.78 -9.03
N VAL A 86 -4.29 0.73 -8.21
CA VAL A 86 -4.32 -0.15 -7.04
C VAL A 86 -4.52 -1.60 -7.48
N THR A 87 -3.55 -2.44 -7.17
CA THR A 87 -3.54 -3.88 -7.51
C THR A 87 -4.07 -4.74 -6.38
N SER A 88 -3.84 -4.32 -5.13
CA SER A 88 -4.34 -5.00 -3.93
C SER A 88 -4.43 -4.04 -2.75
N VAL A 89 -5.32 -4.35 -1.80
CA VAL A 89 -5.48 -3.59 -0.56
C VAL A 89 -5.37 -4.55 0.63
N LYS A 90 -4.39 -4.30 1.51
CA LYS A 90 -4.25 -4.94 2.81
C LYS A 90 -4.84 -4.00 3.86
N ASN A 91 -5.97 -4.39 4.44
CA ASN A 91 -6.67 -3.57 5.42
C ASN A 91 -6.31 -3.99 6.85
N LEU A 92 -5.44 -3.22 7.50
CA LEU A 92 -5.02 -3.40 8.89
C LEU A 92 -5.75 -2.47 9.86
N ILE A 93 -6.69 -1.63 9.38
CA ILE A 93 -7.47 -0.73 10.21
C ILE A 93 -8.13 -1.51 11.37
N GLN A 94 -8.00 -0.97 12.58
CA GLN A 94 -8.61 -1.53 13.77
C GLN A 94 -9.90 -0.79 14.10
N VAL A 95 -10.93 -1.54 14.50
CA VAL A 95 -12.18 -0.96 15.01
C VAL A 95 -12.04 -0.77 16.50
N VAL A 96 -12.05 0.48 16.95
CA VAL A 96 -11.91 0.88 18.35
C VAL A 96 -13.04 1.86 18.68
N PRO A 97 -14.04 1.48 19.49
CA PRO A 97 -15.08 2.40 19.90
C PRO A 97 -14.48 3.64 20.61
N GLU A 98 -15.06 4.82 20.41
CA GLU A 98 -14.59 6.09 20.98
C GLU A 98 -14.38 6.01 22.50
N SER A 99 -15.27 5.29 23.21
CA SER A 99 -15.16 5.08 24.66
C SER A 99 -13.89 4.34 25.10
N MET A 100 -13.24 3.61 24.20
CA MET A 100 -12.05 2.82 24.45
C MET A 100 -10.77 3.48 23.93
N GLU A 101 -10.88 4.50 23.09
CA GLU A 101 -9.78 5.10 22.32
C GLU A 101 -8.61 5.50 23.22
N LYS A 102 -8.85 6.31 24.27
CA LYS A 102 -7.79 6.77 25.17
C LYS A 102 -7.01 5.64 25.84
N ARG A 103 -7.70 4.55 26.20
CA ARG A 103 -7.07 3.40 26.85
C ARG A 103 -6.26 2.60 25.83
N VAL A 104 -6.79 2.44 24.64
CA VAL A 104 -6.07 1.77 23.54
C VAL A 104 -4.85 2.58 23.16
N ASP A 105 -4.95 3.90 23.03
CA ASP A 105 -3.83 4.79 22.69
C ASP A 105 -2.70 4.71 23.72
N ALA A 106 -3.03 4.69 25.02
CA ALA A 106 -2.03 4.54 26.08
C ALA A 106 -1.33 3.18 25.98
N SER A 107 -2.07 2.10 25.75
CA SER A 107 -1.50 0.77 25.56
C SER A 107 -0.65 0.67 24.31
N ASP A 108 -1.11 1.22 23.17
CA ASP A 108 -0.40 1.23 21.90
C ASP A 108 0.93 1.98 22.01
N LYS A 109 0.95 3.10 22.76
CA LYS A 109 2.17 3.85 23.02
C LYS A 109 3.19 3.01 23.79
N ASP A 110 2.78 2.33 24.85
CA ASP A 110 3.67 1.46 25.64
C ASP A 110 4.21 0.29 24.80
N ILE A 111 3.38 -0.29 23.94
CA ILE A 111 3.79 -1.36 23.02
C ILE A 111 4.81 -0.81 22.04
N LYS A 112 4.55 0.35 21.44
CA LYS A 112 5.45 0.99 20.48
C LYS A 112 6.84 1.21 21.10
N GLU A 113 6.90 1.82 22.27
CA GLU A 113 8.15 2.10 22.96
C GLU A 113 8.96 0.81 23.24
N ARG A 114 8.29 -0.27 23.66
CA ARG A 114 8.95 -1.56 23.91
C ARG A 114 9.42 -2.23 22.62
N VAL A 115 8.64 -2.18 21.55
CA VAL A 115 9.08 -2.71 20.25
C VAL A 115 10.28 -1.95 19.73
N GLU A 116 10.25 -0.61 19.78
CA GLU A 116 11.38 0.22 19.35
C GLU A 116 12.65 -0.08 20.18
N GLN A 117 12.54 -0.26 21.49
CA GLN A 117 13.67 -0.66 22.35
C GLN A 117 14.20 -2.03 21.97
N THR A 118 13.32 -2.99 21.69
CA THR A 118 13.69 -4.35 21.28
C THR A 118 14.45 -4.33 19.95
N LEU A 119 13.97 -3.57 18.96
CA LEU A 119 14.63 -3.44 17.67
C LEU A 119 16.01 -2.75 17.81
N LYS A 120 16.10 -1.65 18.55
CA LYS A 120 17.35 -0.90 18.78
C LYS A 120 18.42 -1.70 19.52
N ALA A 121 18.06 -2.77 20.23
CA ALA A 121 19.02 -3.64 20.90
C ALA A 121 19.89 -4.47 19.92
N ASN A 122 19.46 -4.58 18.66
CA ASN A 122 20.19 -5.29 17.61
C ASN A 122 20.50 -4.34 16.45
N LYS A 123 21.78 -4.05 16.24
CA LYS A 123 22.26 -3.18 15.14
C LYS A 123 21.85 -3.64 13.73
N ALA A 124 21.54 -4.91 13.55
CA ALA A 124 21.06 -5.41 12.27
C ALA A 124 19.65 -4.89 11.91
N PHE A 125 18.96 -4.23 12.84
CA PHE A 125 17.65 -3.65 12.69
C PHE A 125 17.65 -2.11 12.73
N ASP A 126 18.80 -1.45 12.59
CA ASP A 126 18.92 0.01 12.68
C ASP A 126 18.03 0.74 11.66
N ASP A 127 17.80 0.14 10.50
CA ASP A 127 16.93 0.66 9.42
C ASP A 127 15.47 0.16 9.50
N VAL A 128 15.11 -0.56 10.58
CA VAL A 128 13.75 -1.03 10.83
C VAL A 128 13.04 -0.11 11.81
N HIS A 129 11.86 0.34 11.46
CA HIS A 129 11.08 1.31 12.23
C HIS A 129 9.66 0.81 12.52
N VAL A 130 9.07 1.31 13.60
CA VAL A 130 7.65 1.10 13.93
C VAL A 130 6.83 2.23 13.34
N ASP A 131 6.11 1.98 12.26
CA ASP A 131 5.22 2.97 11.63
C ASP A 131 4.00 3.27 12.49
N SER A 132 3.34 2.22 12.95
CA SER A 132 2.20 2.38 13.84
C SER A 132 2.03 1.18 14.77
N VAL A 133 1.32 1.45 15.86
CA VAL A 133 0.68 0.42 16.69
C VAL A 133 -0.78 0.84 16.84
N ASP A 134 -1.68 -0.03 16.39
CA ASP A 134 -3.12 0.24 16.37
C ASP A 134 -3.84 -0.94 17.03
N ASN A 135 -4.36 -0.74 18.24
CA ASN A 135 -4.98 -1.76 19.08
C ASN A 135 -4.13 -3.05 19.17
N GLY A 136 -2.82 -2.88 19.41
CA GLY A 136 -1.85 -3.97 19.51
C GLY A 136 -1.43 -4.60 18.17
N VAL A 137 -1.90 -4.09 17.04
CA VAL A 137 -1.36 -4.47 15.72
C VAL A 137 -0.18 -3.56 15.41
N VAL A 138 1.01 -4.14 15.35
CA VAL A 138 2.28 -3.44 15.07
C VAL A 138 2.53 -3.48 13.56
N LEU A 139 2.83 -2.33 12.96
CA LEU A 139 3.28 -2.23 11.58
C LEU A 139 4.75 -1.81 11.56
N LEU A 140 5.58 -2.65 10.95
CA LEU A 140 7.01 -2.39 10.76
C LEU A 140 7.27 -1.96 9.32
N SER A 141 8.22 -1.04 9.14
CA SER A 141 8.75 -0.62 7.84
C SER A 141 10.27 -0.49 7.88
N GLY A 142 10.86 -0.15 6.74
CA GLY A 142 12.29 0.03 6.59
C GLY A 142 12.93 -0.99 5.68
N GLU A 143 14.22 -1.24 5.88
CA GLU A 143 15.00 -2.12 5.02
C GLU A 143 15.87 -3.08 5.85
N THR A 144 16.12 -4.26 5.29
CA THR A 144 17.05 -5.24 5.87
C THR A 144 17.89 -5.87 4.76
N ALA A 145 19.12 -6.22 5.06
CA ALA A 145 20.04 -6.82 4.11
C ALA A 145 19.57 -8.20 3.59
N THR A 146 18.78 -8.93 4.38
CA THR A 146 18.32 -10.27 4.03
C THR A 146 16.88 -10.52 4.50
N TRP A 147 16.19 -11.44 3.84
CA TRP A 147 14.87 -11.89 4.29
C TRP A 147 14.88 -12.54 5.68
N LEU A 148 16.03 -13.16 6.07
CA LEU A 148 16.19 -13.74 7.40
C LEU A 148 16.16 -12.66 8.48
N LEU A 149 16.88 -11.54 8.27
CA LEU A 149 16.85 -10.40 9.18
C LEU A 149 15.45 -9.76 9.26
N GLN A 150 14.73 -9.72 8.13
CA GLN A 150 13.34 -9.28 8.14
C GLN A 150 12.48 -10.19 9.04
N LEU A 151 12.62 -11.50 8.93
CA LEU A 151 11.88 -12.45 9.76
C LEU A 151 12.25 -12.31 11.24
N GLU A 152 13.53 -12.18 11.54
CA GLU A 152 14.03 -11.98 12.92
C GLU A 152 13.49 -10.68 13.55
N ALA A 153 13.40 -9.59 12.77
CA ALA A 153 12.81 -8.33 13.24
C ALA A 153 11.31 -8.48 13.55
N ILE A 154 10.58 -9.19 12.69
CA ILE A 154 9.15 -9.50 12.90
C ILE A 154 8.98 -10.34 14.17
N GLU A 155 9.78 -11.39 14.35
CA GLU A 155 9.71 -12.23 15.55
C GLU A 155 10.09 -11.48 16.82
N ALA A 156 11.08 -10.59 16.74
CA ALA A 156 11.49 -9.78 17.88
C ALA A 156 10.33 -8.87 18.34
N ALA A 157 9.61 -8.26 17.39
CA ALA A 157 8.45 -7.43 17.67
C ALA A 157 7.25 -8.25 18.20
N ASP A 158 7.03 -9.45 17.66
CA ASP A 158 5.90 -10.32 18.04
C ASP A 158 6.03 -10.84 19.49
N ARG A 159 7.25 -10.99 19.98
CA ARG A 159 7.52 -11.40 21.37
C ARG A 159 7.26 -10.29 22.40
N VAL A 160 7.05 -9.04 21.97
CA VAL A 160 6.79 -7.93 22.88
C VAL A 160 5.39 -8.07 23.50
N ALA A 161 5.33 -8.01 24.82
CA ALA A 161 4.06 -8.14 25.55
C ALA A 161 3.06 -7.05 25.12
N GLY A 162 1.87 -7.46 24.70
CA GLY A 162 0.81 -6.59 24.18
C GLY A 162 0.76 -6.51 22.65
N ALA A 163 1.80 -6.86 21.93
CA ALA A 163 1.72 -7.05 20.49
C ALA A 163 0.78 -8.24 20.21
N ARG A 164 -0.29 -7.98 19.46
CA ARG A 164 -1.30 -8.99 19.11
C ARG A 164 -1.06 -9.57 17.73
N ARG A 165 -0.41 -8.80 16.89
CA ARG A 165 -0.03 -9.17 15.53
C ARG A 165 1.02 -8.19 15.01
N VAL A 166 2.00 -8.70 14.29
CA VAL A 166 2.97 -7.88 13.56
C VAL A 166 2.71 -7.99 12.06
N ALA A 167 2.64 -6.84 11.40
CA ALA A 167 2.61 -6.72 9.95
C ALA A 167 3.89 -6.02 9.50
N SER A 168 4.39 -6.36 8.31
CA SER A 168 5.65 -5.83 7.80
C SER A 168 5.48 -5.23 6.41
N LEU A 169 6.09 -4.06 6.23
CA LEU A 169 6.42 -3.39 4.97
C LEU A 169 7.94 -3.31 4.78
N ILE A 170 8.72 -4.03 5.59
CA ILE A 170 10.17 -4.07 5.49
C ILE A 170 10.54 -4.61 4.10
N LYS A 171 11.45 -3.93 3.42
CA LYS A 171 12.03 -4.36 2.14
C LYS A 171 13.35 -5.08 2.40
N THR A 172 13.69 -6.02 1.52
CA THR A 172 15.01 -6.66 1.52
C THR A 172 15.74 -6.22 0.26
N GLU A 173 17.05 -5.99 0.37
CA GLU A 173 17.88 -5.81 -0.80
C GLU A 173 17.92 -7.13 -1.58
N GLU A 174 17.21 -7.18 -2.71
CA GLU A 174 17.40 -8.28 -3.67
C GLU A 174 18.77 -8.11 -4.32
N LYS A 175 19.68 -9.01 -4.01
CA LYS A 175 20.96 -9.16 -4.75
C LYS A 175 20.77 -10.05 -5.95
#